data_90b76b577967be6a554aacd0dc43d32d
#
_entry.id   90b76b577967be6a554aacd0dc43d32d
#
_cell.length_a   1.000
_cell.length_b   1.000
_cell.length_c   1.000
_cell.angle_alpha   90.00
_cell.angle_beta   90.00
_cell.angle_gamma   90.00
#
_symmetry.space_group_name_H-M   'P 1'
#
loop_
_entity.id
_entity.type
_entity.pdbx_description
1 polymer ?
#
loop_
_entity_poly.entity_id
_entity_poly.type
_entity_poly.pdbx_seq_one_letter_code
_entity_poly.pdbx_strand_id
1 'polypeptide(L)'
;DYRVRIFTPNREMPFAGHPTLGSCAAWLHAGGRPAAAGIVRQECGIGIVDIDVSIAVSPAFAAPPTRIAPLEASRLEAIQNALAIASAQVVRSARLENGPVWQVLELAHRTGQPLPDDARAAFFADEAGT
;
A
#
# COMPACT_ATOMS: atom_id res chain seq x y z
N ASP A 1 -13.31 16.79 -7.19
CA ASP A 1 -14.67 16.36 -6.86
C ASP A 1 -14.86 16.24 -5.35
N TYR A 2 -13.90 15.61 -4.64
CA TYR A 2 -13.91 15.54 -3.18
C TYR A 2 -12.48 15.50 -2.61
N ARG A 3 -12.37 15.75 -1.30
CA ARG A 3 -11.12 15.68 -0.55
C ARG A 3 -11.21 14.58 0.50
N VAL A 4 -10.12 13.82 0.69
CA VAL A 4 -10.00 12.77 1.69
C VAL A 4 -8.74 12.94 2.50
N ARG A 5 -8.81 12.59 3.80
CA ARG A 5 -7.68 12.39 4.68
C ARG A 5 -7.68 10.93 5.12
N ILE A 6 -6.53 10.30 5.09
CA ILE A 6 -6.38 8.86 5.35
C ILE A 6 -5.64 8.69 6.67
N PHE A 7 -6.25 7.99 7.61
CA PHE A 7 -5.69 7.77 8.94
C PHE A 7 -5.52 6.30 9.22
N THR A 8 -4.43 5.98 9.92
CA THR A 8 -4.27 4.74 10.67
C THR A 8 -4.47 5.06 12.17
N PRO A 9 -4.52 4.05 13.06
CA PRO A 9 -4.55 4.33 14.50
C PRO A 9 -3.41 5.21 15.00
N ASN A 10 -2.27 5.22 14.31
CA ASN A 10 -1.04 5.85 14.77
C ASN A 10 -0.64 7.11 13.98
N ARG A 11 -1.09 7.26 12.75
CA ARG A 11 -0.66 8.39 11.90
C ARG A 11 -1.63 8.68 10.74
N GLU A 12 -1.52 9.89 10.19
CA GLU A 12 -2.09 10.23 8.90
C GLU A 12 -1.18 9.76 7.77
N MET A 13 -1.78 9.18 6.73
CA MET A 13 -1.07 8.75 5.53
C MET A 13 -1.35 9.72 4.38
N PRO A 14 -0.34 10.15 3.63
CA PRO A 14 -0.55 11.05 2.50
C PRO A 14 -1.32 10.38 1.36
N PHE A 15 -1.18 9.06 1.21
CA PHE A 15 -1.84 8.26 0.19
C PHE A 15 -1.92 6.78 0.60
N ALA A 16 -2.99 6.10 0.17
CA ALA A 16 -3.10 4.65 0.23
C ALA A 16 -4.07 4.15 -0.86
N GLY A 17 -3.70 3.07 -1.57
CA GLY A 17 -4.42 2.59 -2.75
C GLY A 17 -5.85 2.11 -2.49
N HIS A 18 -6.04 1.16 -1.57
CA HIS A 18 -7.37 0.66 -1.22
C HIS A 18 -8.31 1.76 -0.68
N PRO A 19 -7.86 2.64 0.25
CA PRO A 19 -8.67 3.79 0.68
C PRO A 19 -9.06 4.71 -0.47
N THR A 20 -8.21 4.91 -1.48
CA THR A 20 -8.54 5.73 -2.66
C THR A 20 -9.72 5.14 -3.42
N LEU A 21 -9.69 3.84 -3.75
CA LEU A 21 -10.78 3.18 -4.45
C LEU A 21 -12.04 3.08 -3.58
N GLY A 22 -11.88 2.75 -2.30
CA GLY A 22 -13.00 2.65 -1.35
C GLY A 22 -13.71 3.98 -1.12
N SER A 23 -12.96 5.07 -0.97
CA SER A 23 -13.53 6.42 -0.82
C SER A 23 -14.26 6.87 -2.09
N CYS A 24 -13.71 6.56 -3.27
CA CYS A 24 -14.35 6.83 -4.55
C CYS A 24 -15.68 6.10 -4.67
N ALA A 25 -15.69 4.80 -4.36
CA ALA A 25 -16.92 4.00 -4.39
C ALA A 25 -17.98 4.51 -3.41
N ALA A 26 -17.57 4.85 -2.18
CA ALA A 26 -18.46 5.41 -1.17
C ALA A 26 -19.05 6.77 -1.59
N TRP A 27 -18.22 7.65 -2.16
CA TRP A 27 -18.65 8.96 -2.63
C TRP A 27 -19.67 8.83 -3.79
N LEU A 28 -19.41 7.97 -4.76
CA LEU A 28 -20.35 7.69 -5.86
C LEU A 28 -21.66 7.09 -5.33
N HIS A 29 -21.58 6.15 -4.39
CA HIS A 29 -22.76 5.52 -3.76
C HIS A 29 -23.61 6.55 -3.00
N ALA A 30 -22.97 7.54 -2.38
CA ALA A 30 -23.64 8.66 -1.69
C ALA A 30 -24.28 9.69 -2.65
N GLY A 31 -24.23 9.45 -3.97
CA GLY A 31 -24.80 10.35 -4.98
C GLY A 31 -23.83 11.38 -5.53
N GLY A 32 -22.54 11.23 -5.27
CA GLY A 32 -21.49 12.04 -5.86
C GLY A 32 -21.50 11.96 -7.38
N ARG A 33 -21.28 13.09 -8.05
CA ARG A 33 -21.27 13.17 -9.51
C ARG A 33 -19.94 13.74 -9.97
N PRO A 34 -19.14 12.99 -10.76
CA PRO A 34 -17.89 13.50 -11.32
C PRO A 34 -18.11 14.74 -12.18
N ALA A 35 -17.25 15.73 -12.04
CA ALA A 35 -17.26 16.93 -12.88
C ALA A 35 -16.84 16.62 -14.33
N ALA A 36 -16.01 15.60 -14.52
CA ALA A 36 -15.62 15.09 -15.83
C ALA A 36 -16.17 13.66 -16.03
N ALA A 37 -16.73 13.38 -17.19
CA ALA A 37 -17.29 12.06 -17.46
C ALA A 37 -16.22 10.96 -17.34
N GLY A 38 -16.51 9.94 -16.55
CA GLY A 38 -15.65 8.79 -16.34
C GLY A 38 -14.42 9.01 -15.44
N ILE A 39 -14.21 10.22 -14.90
CA ILE A 39 -13.06 10.54 -14.05
C ILE A 39 -13.54 11.16 -12.75
N VAL A 40 -13.18 10.55 -11.63
CA VAL A 40 -13.35 11.13 -10.28
C VAL A 40 -12.01 11.69 -9.80
N ARG A 41 -12.00 12.95 -9.37
CA ARG A 41 -10.82 13.62 -8.83
C ARG A 41 -10.85 13.65 -7.31
N GLN A 42 -9.95 12.89 -6.71
CA GLN A 42 -9.73 12.86 -5.28
C GLN A 42 -8.53 13.73 -4.90
N GLU A 43 -8.71 14.70 -4.01
CA GLU A 43 -7.62 15.42 -3.38
C GLU A 43 -7.21 14.69 -2.09
N CYS A 44 -5.91 14.43 -1.92
CA CYS A 44 -5.34 13.82 -0.71
C CYS A 44 -3.93 14.38 -0.44
N GLY A 45 -3.20 13.81 0.51
CA GLY A 45 -1.90 14.32 0.94
C GLY A 45 -0.80 14.37 -0.14
N ILE A 46 -0.93 13.59 -1.23
CA ILE A 46 -0.02 13.65 -2.38
C ILE A 46 -0.50 14.59 -3.50
N GLY A 47 -1.63 15.26 -3.31
CA GLY A 47 -2.27 16.09 -4.33
C GLY A 47 -3.53 15.46 -4.93
N ILE A 48 -3.79 15.74 -6.20
CA ILE A 48 -4.95 15.23 -6.91
C ILE A 48 -4.63 13.89 -7.54
N VAL A 49 -5.50 12.92 -7.29
CA VAL A 49 -5.48 11.58 -7.90
C VAL A 49 -6.71 11.46 -8.80
N ASP A 50 -6.48 11.25 -10.09
CA ASP A 50 -7.54 10.96 -11.05
C ASP A 50 -7.87 9.47 -11.00
N ILE A 51 -9.14 9.15 -10.78
CA ILE A 51 -9.65 7.78 -10.71
C ILE A 51 -10.54 7.55 -11.91
N ASP A 52 -10.14 6.66 -12.78
CA ASP A 52 -10.95 6.23 -13.93
C ASP A 52 -12.10 5.33 -13.42
N VAL A 53 -13.32 5.78 -13.64
CA VAL A 53 -14.57 5.08 -13.33
C VAL A 53 -15.40 4.80 -14.58
N SER A 54 -14.80 4.90 -15.76
CA SER A 54 -15.47 4.63 -17.04
C SER A 54 -15.97 3.18 -17.13
N ILE A 55 -15.27 2.25 -16.46
CA ILE A 55 -15.71 0.87 -16.25
C ILE A 55 -16.19 0.73 -14.80
N ALA A 56 -17.49 0.76 -14.58
CA ALA A 56 -18.12 0.81 -13.26
C ALA A 56 -17.66 -0.31 -12.29
N VAL A 57 -17.34 -1.49 -12.82
CA VAL A 57 -16.92 -2.65 -12.01
C VAL A 57 -15.40 -2.74 -11.80
N SER A 58 -14.63 -1.83 -12.38
CA SER A 58 -13.16 -1.86 -12.34
C SER A 58 -12.57 -0.45 -12.30
N PRO A 59 -12.82 0.31 -11.22
CA PRO A 59 -12.20 1.61 -11.07
C PRO A 59 -10.67 1.46 -10.96
N ALA A 60 -9.93 2.37 -11.60
CA ALA A 60 -8.48 2.36 -11.65
C ALA A 60 -7.88 3.75 -11.47
N PHE A 61 -6.69 3.84 -10.93
CA PHE A 61 -5.92 5.08 -10.87
C PHE A 61 -4.44 4.80 -11.19
N ALA A 62 -3.74 5.79 -11.70
CA ALA A 62 -2.29 5.72 -11.85
C ALA A 62 -1.64 5.81 -10.46
N ALA A 63 -0.91 4.76 -10.06
CA ALA A 63 -0.17 4.78 -8.81
C ALA A 63 0.89 5.90 -8.81
N PRO A 64 1.15 6.55 -7.66
CA PRO A 64 2.26 7.49 -7.55
C PRO A 64 3.57 6.84 -7.99
N PRO A 65 4.55 7.62 -8.49
CA PRO A 65 5.87 7.10 -8.80
C PRO A 65 6.45 6.34 -7.61
N THR A 66 6.87 5.10 -7.85
CA THR A 66 7.49 4.26 -6.81
C THR A 66 8.99 4.50 -6.79
N ARG A 67 9.51 4.92 -5.65
CA ARG A 67 10.94 4.98 -5.40
C ARG A 67 11.43 3.61 -4.98
N ILE A 68 12.47 3.08 -5.63
CA ILE A 68 13.05 1.77 -5.35
C ILE A 68 14.46 1.99 -4.81
N ALA A 69 14.77 1.37 -3.67
CA ALA A 69 16.09 1.39 -3.06
C ALA A 69 16.47 -0.02 -2.57
N PRO A 70 17.76 -0.31 -2.38
CA PRO A 70 18.18 -1.53 -1.73
C PRO A 70 17.58 -1.63 -0.32
N LEU A 71 17.18 -2.82 0.08
CA LEU A 71 16.81 -3.11 1.46
C LEU A 71 18.09 -3.33 2.27
N GLU A 72 18.21 -2.67 3.43
CA GLU A 72 19.35 -2.82 4.32
C GLU A 72 19.50 -4.29 4.78
N ALA A 73 20.75 -4.77 4.80
CA ALA A 73 21.04 -6.19 5.10
C ALA A 73 20.53 -6.60 6.50
N SER A 74 20.72 -5.75 7.51
CA SER A 74 20.20 -5.97 8.86
C SER A 74 18.68 -6.08 8.92
N ARG A 75 18.00 -5.28 8.09
CA ARG A 75 16.54 -5.33 8.00
C ARG A 75 16.04 -6.57 7.27
N LEU A 76 16.72 -6.96 6.20
CA LEU A 76 16.45 -8.22 5.51
C LEU A 76 16.58 -9.42 6.46
N GLU A 77 17.67 -9.48 7.21
CA GLU A 77 17.91 -10.54 8.19
C GLU A 77 16.81 -10.58 9.27
N ALA A 78 16.42 -9.43 9.80
CA ALA A 78 15.34 -9.34 10.78
C ALA A 78 14.01 -9.88 10.24
N ILE A 79 13.67 -9.54 8.97
CA ILE A 79 12.46 -10.03 8.32
C ILE A 79 12.55 -11.55 8.10
N GLN A 80 13.68 -12.04 7.61
CA GLN A 80 13.89 -13.47 7.39
C GLN A 80 13.73 -14.28 8.68
N ASN A 81 14.29 -13.79 9.78
CA ASN A 81 14.17 -14.41 11.09
C ASN A 81 12.72 -14.39 11.59
N ALA A 82 12.05 -13.24 11.51
CA ALA A 82 10.66 -13.09 11.95
C ALA A 82 9.67 -13.96 11.16
N LEU A 83 9.93 -14.17 9.88
CA LEU A 83 9.05 -14.96 8.99
C LEU A 83 9.54 -16.39 8.77
N ALA A 84 10.62 -16.83 9.43
CA ALA A 84 11.26 -18.11 9.24
C ALA A 84 11.60 -18.40 7.75
N ILE A 85 12.05 -17.38 7.00
CA ILE A 85 12.43 -17.48 5.60
C ILE A 85 13.94 -17.75 5.50
N ALA A 86 14.34 -18.88 4.93
CA ALA A 86 15.74 -19.17 4.69
C ALA A 86 16.32 -18.22 3.61
N SER A 87 17.57 -17.79 3.77
CA SER A 87 18.22 -16.86 2.83
C SER A 87 18.24 -17.41 1.40
N ALA A 88 18.36 -18.72 1.20
CA ALA A 88 18.29 -19.36 -0.10
C ALA A 88 16.91 -19.25 -0.80
N GLN A 89 15.86 -18.88 -0.07
CA GLN A 89 14.53 -18.69 -0.62
C GLN A 89 14.32 -17.26 -1.16
N VAL A 90 15.15 -16.30 -0.76
CA VAL A 90 15.04 -14.91 -1.20
C VAL A 90 15.80 -14.72 -2.52
N VAL A 91 15.07 -14.43 -3.58
CA VAL A 91 15.65 -14.15 -4.91
C VAL A 91 16.07 -12.68 -5.00
N ARG A 92 15.21 -11.77 -4.53
CA ARG A 92 15.47 -10.32 -4.52
C ARG A 92 14.80 -9.68 -3.32
N SER A 93 15.36 -8.57 -2.87
CA SER A 93 14.74 -7.71 -1.86
C SER A 93 14.87 -6.25 -2.25
N ALA A 94 13.91 -5.44 -1.86
CA ALA A 94 13.91 -4.00 -2.11
C ALA A 94 13.08 -3.26 -1.07
N ARG A 95 13.44 -2.00 -0.83
CA ARG A 95 12.62 -1.02 -0.16
C ARG A 95 11.87 -0.20 -1.22
N LEU A 96 10.56 -0.19 -1.16
CA LEU A 96 9.71 0.56 -2.07
C LEU A 96 9.01 1.69 -1.33
N GLU A 97 8.88 2.86 -1.97
CA GLU A 97 8.18 4.01 -1.40
C GLU A 97 7.26 4.62 -2.46
N ASN A 98 5.97 4.60 -2.18
CA ASN A 98 4.94 5.19 -3.04
C ASN A 98 3.78 5.78 -2.23
N GLY A 99 4.11 6.50 -1.18
CA GLY A 99 3.24 6.95 -0.11
C GLY A 99 3.66 6.23 1.17
N PRO A 100 3.20 5.03 1.50
CA PRO A 100 3.82 4.17 2.50
C PRO A 100 5.17 3.62 2.01
N VAL A 101 5.99 3.19 2.98
CA VAL A 101 7.24 2.46 2.74
C VAL A 101 6.96 0.96 2.86
N TRP A 102 7.39 0.20 1.86
CA TRP A 102 7.23 -1.25 1.79
C TRP A 102 8.59 -1.94 1.77
N GLN A 103 8.69 -3.03 2.50
CA GLN A 103 9.83 -3.94 2.45
C GLN A 103 9.38 -5.17 1.68
N VAL A 104 9.97 -5.39 0.52
CA VAL A 104 9.53 -6.42 -0.43
C VAL A 104 10.61 -7.47 -0.60
N LEU A 105 10.21 -8.72 -0.46
CA LEU A 105 11.03 -9.89 -0.74
C LEU A 105 10.37 -10.70 -1.86
N GLU A 106 11.12 -11.01 -2.89
CA GLU A 106 10.75 -12.00 -3.90
C GLU A 106 11.28 -13.37 -3.48
N LEU A 107 10.39 -14.33 -3.37
CA LEU A 107 10.74 -15.68 -2.95
C LEU A 107 10.75 -16.65 -4.15
N ALA A 108 11.69 -17.61 -4.14
CA ALA A 108 11.84 -18.61 -5.19
C ALA A 108 10.61 -19.54 -5.33
N HIS A 109 9.91 -19.78 -4.21
CA HIS A 109 8.70 -20.60 -4.17
C HIS A 109 7.65 -19.96 -3.26
N ARG A 110 6.37 -20.19 -3.59
CA ARG A 110 5.28 -19.91 -2.65
C ARG A 110 5.44 -20.82 -1.42
N THR A 111 5.87 -20.26 -0.31
CA THR A 111 5.74 -20.96 0.96
C THR A 111 4.27 -20.87 1.36
N GLY A 112 3.53 -21.99 1.20
CA GLY A 112 2.10 -22.05 1.52
C GLY A 112 1.80 -22.05 3.02
N GLN A 113 2.75 -21.67 3.86
CA GLN A 113 2.55 -21.59 5.31
C GLN A 113 1.97 -20.23 5.67
N PRO A 114 0.87 -20.19 6.45
CA PRO A 114 0.41 -18.94 7.05
C PRO A 114 1.51 -18.39 7.98
N LEU A 115 1.65 -17.06 7.99
CA LEU A 115 2.55 -16.38 8.92
C LEU A 115 2.19 -16.79 10.35
N PRO A 116 3.18 -17.18 11.18
CA PRO A 116 2.97 -17.38 12.62
C PRO A 116 2.35 -16.12 13.24
N ASP A 117 1.46 -16.28 14.21
CA ASP A 117 0.74 -15.16 14.82
C ASP A 117 1.68 -14.17 15.53
N ASP A 118 2.78 -14.66 16.09
CA ASP A 118 3.84 -13.87 16.70
C ASP A 118 4.66 -13.06 15.68
N ALA A 119 4.88 -13.58 14.48
CA ALA A 119 5.53 -12.86 13.39
C ALA A 119 4.69 -11.68 12.88
N ARG A 120 3.36 -11.80 12.88
CA ARG A 120 2.45 -10.69 12.57
C ARG A 120 2.57 -9.56 13.60
N ALA A 121 2.60 -9.89 14.88
CA ALA A 121 2.73 -8.90 15.95
C ALA A 121 4.06 -8.14 15.87
N ALA A 122 5.18 -8.83 15.60
CA ALA A 122 6.50 -8.23 15.48
C ALA A 122 6.62 -7.29 14.26
N PHE A 123 6.00 -7.65 13.13
CA PHE A 123 6.06 -6.87 11.90
C PHE A 123 5.32 -5.53 12.00
N PHE A 124 4.19 -5.50 12.71
CA PHE A 124 3.39 -4.29 12.90
C PHE A 124 3.86 -3.41 14.07
N ALA A 125 4.55 -3.96 15.05
CA ALA A 125 5.06 -3.21 16.19
C ALA A 125 6.19 -2.24 15.81
N ASP A 126 6.97 -2.57 14.78
CA ASP A 126 8.15 -1.78 14.36
C ASP A 126 7.77 -0.56 13.48
N GLU A 127 6.57 -0.56 12.88
CA GLU A 127 6.05 0.61 12.15
C GLU A 127 5.48 1.71 13.07
N ALA A 128 5.29 1.42 14.35
CA ALA A 128 4.80 2.39 15.34
C ALA A 128 5.92 3.25 15.94
N GLY A 129 7.18 2.98 15.64
CA GLY A 129 8.37 3.58 16.27
C GLY A 129 9.17 4.57 15.41
N THR A 130 8.66 5.04 14.27
CA THR A 130 9.33 6.08 13.45
C THR A 130 8.39 7.18 13.03
#